data_0015ddba892d95a06d687dc81ffccd99
#
_entry.id   0015ddba892d95a06d687dc81ffccd99
#
_cell.length_a   1.000
_cell.length_b   1.000
_cell.length_c   1.000
_cell.angle_alpha   90.00
_cell.angle_beta   90.00
_cell.angle_gamma   90.00
#
_symmetry.space_group_name_H-M   'P 1'
#
loop_
_entity.id
_entity.type
_entity.pdbx_description
1 polymer ?
#
loop_
_entity_poly.entity_id
_entity_poly.type
_entity_poly.pdbx_seq_one_letter_code
_entity_poly.pdbx_strand_id
1 'polypeptide(L)'
;MPHSVERSPEQPDPSVTTEERIIAHLNFARAVAARSLDPRCRGADREDLIAWGVLGLVQAAQRYRDDRGPFVAYAARRVKGQVLDALRERDPLTRSARRAFRAARR
;
A
#
# COMPACT_ATOMS: atom_id res chain seq x y z
N MET A 1 -32.29 -9.09 13.95
CA MET A 1 -31.74 -7.83 14.46
C MET A 1 -30.28 -7.74 14.13
N PRO A 2 -29.90 -6.68 13.56
CA PRO A 2 -28.49 -6.46 13.31
C PRO A 2 -27.76 -6.20 14.61
N HIS A 3 -26.60 -6.79 14.72
CA HIS A 3 -25.78 -6.63 15.92
C HIS A 3 -24.39 -6.16 15.60
N SER A 4 -24.22 -5.75 14.37
CA SER A 4 -22.91 -5.26 13.93
C SER A 4 -22.48 -4.01 14.68
N VAL A 5 -23.41 -3.35 15.34
CA VAL A 5 -23.09 -2.14 16.10
C VAL A 5 -22.10 -2.39 17.22
N GLU A 6 -22.00 -3.64 17.64
CA GLU A 6 -21.07 -4.01 18.68
C GLU A 6 -19.63 -4.08 18.19
N ARG A 7 -19.43 -4.10 16.90
CA ARG A 7 -18.09 -4.27 16.36
C ARG A 7 -17.35 -2.96 16.32
N SER A 8 -16.08 -3.05 16.69
CA SER A 8 -15.16 -1.94 16.48
C SER A 8 -14.98 -1.73 14.98
N PRO A 9 -14.88 -0.47 14.51
CA PRO A 9 -14.60 -0.20 13.11
C PRO A 9 -13.27 -0.79 12.63
N GLU A 10 -12.38 -1.13 13.55
CA GLU A 10 -11.08 -1.70 13.21
C GLU A 10 -11.09 -3.20 13.09
N GLN A 11 -12.18 -3.84 13.50
CA GLN A 11 -12.27 -5.29 13.42
C GLN A 11 -12.91 -5.72 12.11
N PRO A 12 -12.43 -6.82 11.53
CA PRO A 12 -13.03 -7.29 10.29
C PRO A 12 -14.45 -7.75 10.52
N ASP A 13 -15.30 -7.45 9.56
CA ASP A 13 -16.67 -7.92 9.53
C ASP A 13 -16.70 -9.13 8.59
N PRO A 14 -17.04 -10.33 9.10
CA PRO A 14 -17.04 -11.51 8.23
C PRO A 14 -18.04 -11.44 7.09
N SER A 15 -19.02 -10.52 7.16
CA SER A 15 -19.96 -10.35 6.06
C SER A 15 -19.39 -9.49 4.93
N VAL A 16 -18.29 -8.80 5.16
CA VAL A 16 -17.67 -7.93 4.15
C VAL A 16 -16.75 -8.77 3.28
N THR A 17 -16.99 -8.73 1.98
CA THR A 17 -16.15 -9.46 1.03
C THR A 17 -14.81 -8.72 0.84
N THR A 18 -13.84 -9.45 0.31
CA THR A 18 -12.55 -8.86 -0.06
C THR A 18 -12.74 -7.69 -1.02
N GLU A 19 -13.61 -7.88 -2.00
CA GLU A 19 -13.90 -6.87 -3.02
C GLU A 19 -14.49 -5.62 -2.40
N GLU A 20 -15.46 -5.78 -1.52
CA GLU A 20 -16.09 -4.66 -0.83
C GLU A 20 -15.08 -3.90 0.02
N ARG A 21 -14.17 -4.62 0.66
CA ARG A 21 -13.13 -4.00 1.48
C ARG A 21 -12.17 -3.18 0.62
N ILE A 22 -11.82 -3.68 -0.55
CA ILE A 22 -10.97 -2.95 -1.48
C ILE A 22 -11.66 -1.66 -1.90
N ILE A 23 -12.89 -1.75 -2.32
CA ILE A 23 -13.63 -0.58 -2.79
C ILE A 23 -13.78 0.46 -1.69
N ALA A 24 -14.07 0.01 -0.47
CA ALA A 24 -14.27 0.92 0.66
C ALA A 24 -13.02 1.71 1.03
N HIS A 25 -11.83 1.16 0.72
CA HIS A 25 -10.57 1.78 1.12
C HIS A 25 -9.77 2.33 -0.05
N LEU A 26 -10.36 2.39 -1.23
CA LEU A 26 -9.64 2.79 -2.43
C LEU A 26 -9.10 4.21 -2.33
N ASN A 27 -9.93 5.15 -1.93
CA ASN A 27 -9.50 6.55 -1.79
C ASN A 27 -8.44 6.70 -0.72
N PHE A 28 -8.58 5.97 0.37
CA PHE A 28 -7.58 5.96 1.43
C PHE A 28 -6.22 5.47 0.88
N ALA A 29 -6.24 4.38 0.14
CA ALA A 29 -5.00 3.82 -0.43
C ALA A 29 -4.34 4.80 -1.39
N ARG A 30 -5.14 5.45 -2.24
CA ARG A 30 -4.61 6.46 -3.15
C ARG A 30 -3.96 7.62 -2.41
N ALA A 31 -4.58 8.06 -1.32
CA ALA A 31 -4.03 9.14 -0.52
C ALA A 31 -2.72 8.74 0.16
N VAL A 32 -2.65 7.53 0.69
CA VAL A 32 -1.41 7.03 1.30
C VAL A 32 -0.30 6.94 0.26
N ALA A 33 -0.61 6.40 -0.92
CA ALA A 33 0.37 6.28 -2.00
C ALA A 33 0.87 7.66 -2.41
N ALA A 34 -0.04 8.61 -2.58
CA ALA A 34 0.33 9.96 -3.01
C ALA A 34 1.26 10.64 -2.00
N ARG A 35 0.99 10.45 -0.71
CA ARG A 35 1.84 11.04 0.34
C ARG A 35 3.21 10.41 0.41
N SER A 36 3.37 9.24 -0.17
CA SER A 36 4.66 8.55 -0.20
C SER A 36 5.55 9.02 -1.35
N LEU A 37 5.03 9.89 -2.21
CA LEU A 37 5.74 10.36 -3.39
C LEU A 37 6.33 11.73 -3.18
N ASP A 38 7.43 11.99 -3.89
CA ASP A 38 8.02 13.32 -3.95
C ASP A 38 7.00 14.27 -4.60
N PRO A 39 6.82 15.50 -4.07
CA PRO A 39 5.90 16.46 -4.69
C PRO A 39 6.24 16.79 -6.14
N ARG A 40 7.47 16.54 -6.57
CA ARG A 40 7.89 16.77 -7.95
C ARG A 40 7.47 15.64 -8.89
N CYS A 41 7.04 14.51 -8.35
CA CYS A 41 6.56 13.40 -9.15
C CYS A 41 5.19 13.76 -9.72
N ARG A 42 5.06 13.80 -11.03
CA ARG A 42 3.85 14.26 -11.71
C ARG A 42 3.52 13.42 -12.92
N GLY A 43 2.29 13.61 -13.42
CA GLY A 43 1.86 13.01 -14.67
C GLY A 43 1.72 11.51 -14.60
N ALA A 44 2.05 10.86 -15.71
CA ALA A 44 1.88 9.41 -15.83
C ALA A 44 2.69 8.64 -14.80
N ASP A 45 3.89 9.12 -14.48
CA ASP A 45 4.73 8.45 -13.47
C ASP A 45 4.04 8.46 -12.11
N ARG A 46 3.44 9.59 -11.76
CA ARG A 46 2.73 9.70 -10.50
C ARG A 46 1.55 8.73 -10.46
N GLU A 47 0.75 8.70 -11.53
CA GLU A 47 -0.41 7.81 -11.56
C GLU A 47 -0.02 6.35 -11.54
N ASP A 48 1.06 5.99 -12.20
CA ASP A 48 1.58 4.63 -12.16
C ASP A 48 1.98 4.21 -10.75
N LEU A 49 2.68 5.09 -10.04
CA LEU A 49 3.15 4.79 -8.70
C LEU A 49 1.98 4.68 -7.72
N ILE A 50 0.96 5.53 -7.91
CA ILE A 50 -0.25 5.42 -7.10
C ILE A 50 -0.95 4.09 -7.38
N ALA A 51 -1.00 3.66 -8.65
CA ALA A 51 -1.58 2.37 -9.00
C ALA A 51 -0.83 1.21 -8.33
N TRP A 52 0.50 1.28 -8.24
CA TRP A 52 1.27 0.29 -7.51
C TRP A 52 0.89 0.26 -6.03
N GLY A 53 0.63 1.44 -5.45
CA GLY A 53 0.16 1.50 -4.08
C GLY A 53 -1.20 0.83 -3.91
N VAL A 54 -2.11 1.05 -4.86
CA VAL A 54 -3.42 0.41 -4.83
C VAL A 54 -3.29 -1.11 -4.89
N LEU A 55 -2.30 -1.62 -5.62
CA LEU A 55 -2.03 -3.06 -5.61
C LEU A 55 -1.73 -3.54 -4.18
N GLY A 56 -1.04 -2.72 -3.40
CA GLY A 56 -0.79 -3.03 -2.00
C GLY A 56 -2.09 -3.18 -1.20
N LEU A 57 -3.08 -2.34 -1.49
CA LEU A 57 -4.39 -2.47 -0.86
C LEU A 57 -5.06 -3.80 -1.23
N VAL A 58 -4.99 -4.18 -2.51
CA VAL A 58 -5.58 -5.43 -2.98
C VAL A 58 -4.94 -6.61 -2.24
N GLN A 59 -3.62 -6.61 -2.16
CA GLN A 59 -2.89 -7.67 -1.46
C GLN A 59 -3.25 -7.70 0.02
N ALA A 60 -3.37 -6.53 0.65
CA ALA A 60 -3.73 -6.45 2.05
C ALA A 60 -5.12 -7.04 2.30
N ALA A 61 -6.07 -6.71 1.43
CA ALA A 61 -7.44 -7.23 1.58
C ALA A 61 -7.50 -8.74 1.41
N GLN A 62 -6.68 -9.27 0.51
CA GLN A 62 -6.64 -10.72 0.26
C GLN A 62 -5.98 -11.49 1.38
N ARG A 63 -5.04 -10.86 2.10
CA ARG A 63 -4.22 -11.55 3.11
C ARG A 63 -4.54 -11.15 4.53
N TYR A 64 -5.56 -10.32 4.71
CA TYR A 64 -5.85 -9.78 6.04
C TYR A 64 -6.37 -10.85 6.98
N ARG A 65 -5.87 -10.79 8.22
CA ARG A 65 -6.33 -11.62 9.33
C ARG A 65 -6.35 -10.75 10.59
N ASP A 66 -7.16 -11.14 11.55
CA ASP A 66 -7.33 -10.40 12.80
C ASP A 66 -6.02 -10.13 13.53
N ASP A 67 -5.10 -11.08 13.46
CA ASP A 67 -3.83 -11.00 14.20
C ASP A 67 -2.87 -9.97 13.60
N ARG A 68 -3.26 -9.32 12.52
CA ARG A 68 -2.43 -8.29 11.89
C ARG A 68 -2.76 -6.89 12.35
N GLY A 69 -3.67 -6.77 13.33
CA GLY A 69 -4.12 -5.49 13.84
C GLY A 69 -5.20 -4.87 12.96
N PRO A 70 -5.53 -3.59 13.17
CA PRO A 70 -6.59 -2.95 12.38
C PRO A 70 -6.26 -2.98 10.88
N PHE A 71 -7.28 -3.24 10.08
CA PHE A 71 -7.08 -3.35 8.63
C PHE A 71 -6.47 -2.09 8.03
N VAL A 72 -6.96 -0.91 8.47
CA VAL A 72 -6.47 0.36 7.92
C VAL A 72 -4.97 0.50 8.10
N ALA A 73 -4.46 0.19 9.28
CA ALA A 73 -3.02 0.27 9.55
C ALA A 73 -2.23 -0.75 8.74
N TYR A 74 -2.75 -1.97 8.65
CA TYR A 74 -2.11 -3.01 7.86
C TYR A 74 -2.08 -2.62 6.38
N ALA A 75 -3.21 -2.14 5.86
CA ALA A 75 -3.29 -1.72 4.45
C ALA A 75 -2.34 -0.56 4.16
N ALA A 76 -2.26 0.43 5.06
CA ALA A 76 -1.37 1.57 4.86
C ALA A 76 0.08 1.13 4.71
N ARG A 77 0.52 0.18 5.54
CA ARG A 77 1.89 -0.34 5.44
C ARG A 77 2.14 -1.06 4.13
N ARG A 78 1.16 -1.84 3.66
CA ARG A 78 1.29 -2.56 2.40
C ARG A 78 1.32 -1.61 1.21
N VAL A 79 0.46 -0.57 1.23
CA VAL A 79 0.43 0.43 0.18
C VAL A 79 1.78 1.14 0.09
N LYS A 80 2.27 1.61 1.23
CA LYS A 80 3.56 2.30 1.30
C LYS A 80 4.70 1.41 0.79
N GLY A 81 4.70 0.16 1.22
CA GLY A 81 5.72 -0.80 0.79
C GLY A 81 5.75 -0.97 -0.71
N GLN A 82 4.57 -1.08 -1.33
CA GLN A 82 4.50 -1.23 -2.78
C GLN A 82 5.01 -0.01 -3.52
N VAL A 83 4.67 1.19 -3.03
CA VAL A 83 5.17 2.43 -3.65
C VAL A 83 6.68 2.50 -3.55
N LEU A 84 7.22 2.21 -2.37
CA LEU A 84 8.66 2.28 -2.16
C LEU A 84 9.41 1.25 -3.01
N ASP A 85 8.86 0.05 -3.14
CA ASP A 85 9.45 -0.98 -4.00
C ASP A 85 9.44 -0.54 -5.46
N ALA A 86 8.33 0.05 -5.90
CA ALA A 86 8.23 0.55 -7.28
C ALA A 86 9.23 1.68 -7.53
N LEU A 87 9.43 2.56 -6.55
CA LEU A 87 10.40 3.63 -6.68
C LEU A 87 11.82 3.09 -6.80
N ARG A 88 12.16 2.08 -6.03
CA ARG A 88 13.49 1.45 -6.14
C ARG A 88 13.71 0.84 -7.52
N GLU A 89 12.68 0.20 -8.04
CA GLU A 89 12.76 -0.42 -9.36
C GLU A 89 12.94 0.60 -10.47
N ARG A 90 12.33 1.78 -10.31
CA ARG A 90 12.32 2.81 -11.34
C ARG A 90 13.53 3.72 -11.32
N ASP A 91 14.33 3.66 -10.27
CA ASP A 91 15.47 4.56 -10.14
C ASP A 91 16.76 3.83 -10.52
N PRO A 92 17.15 3.87 -11.80
CA PRO A 92 18.37 3.21 -12.23
C PRO A 92 19.61 3.83 -11.61
N LEU A 93 19.58 5.11 -11.28
CA LEU A 93 20.69 5.78 -10.63
C LEU A 93 20.92 5.22 -9.22
N THR A 94 19.83 5.04 -8.48
CA THR A 94 19.92 4.45 -7.14
C THR A 94 20.45 3.03 -7.21
N ARG A 95 19.97 2.24 -8.18
CA ARG A 95 20.46 0.88 -8.35
C ARG A 95 21.93 0.85 -8.73
N SER A 96 22.35 1.74 -9.62
CA SER A 96 23.74 1.86 -10.03
C SER A 96 24.62 2.26 -8.86
N ALA A 97 24.18 3.22 -8.07
CA ALA A 97 24.90 3.67 -6.89
C ALA A 97 25.09 2.54 -5.90
N ARG A 98 24.05 1.76 -5.65
CA ARG A 98 24.13 0.61 -4.75
C ARG A 98 25.10 -0.43 -5.25
N ARG A 99 25.07 -0.68 -6.55
CA ARG A 99 25.96 -1.65 -7.18
C ARG A 99 27.41 -1.20 -7.06
N ALA A 100 27.66 0.07 -7.34
CA ALA A 100 28.99 0.62 -7.24
C ALA A 100 29.49 0.57 -5.81
N PHE A 101 28.63 0.89 -4.85
CA PHE A 101 28.99 0.85 -3.44
C PHE A 101 29.38 -0.57 -3.01
N ARG A 102 28.59 -1.55 -3.43
CA ARG A 102 28.89 -2.95 -3.12
C ARG A 102 30.20 -3.40 -3.74
N ALA A 103 30.45 -2.99 -4.98
CA ALA A 103 31.71 -3.36 -5.67
C ALA A 103 32.91 -2.73 -4.95
N ALA A 104 32.77 -1.50 -4.51
CA ALA A 104 33.86 -0.79 -3.83
C ALA A 104 34.21 -1.43 -2.47
N ARG A 105 33.28 -2.15 -1.89
CA ARG A 105 33.49 -2.77 -0.57
C ARG A 105 34.12 -4.16 -0.64
N ARG A 106 34.30 -4.70 -1.80
CA ARG A 106 34.92 -6.01 -1.96
C ARG A 106 36.42 -5.95 -1.79
#